data_cbd365c92e51d217d84a76915d7ef0e2
#
_entry.id   cbd365c92e51d217d84a76915d7ef0e2
#
_cell.length_a   1.000
_cell.length_b   1.000
_cell.length_c   1.000
_cell.angle_alpha   90.00
_cell.angle_beta   90.00
_cell.angle_gamma   90.00
#
_symmetry.space_group_name_H-M   'P 1'
#
loop_
_entity.id
_entity.type
_entity.pdbx_description
1 polymer ?
#
loop_
_entity_poly.entity_id
_entity_poly.type
_entity_poly.pdbx_seq_one_letter_code
_entity_poly.pdbx_strand_id
1 'polypeptide(L)'
;TISIAESLTGGRLTSMLVDKSGISSSLLEGIVCYSNKSKVSALGVKEETLEKYGPVSEQTAKEMVQGIAKRLNSDIAVATTGIAGPNSDESGKPVGLVYIATYYKGDINVAEVEFVGNRELIRTRASVEALNEIRKIILKNT
;
A
#
# COMPACT_ATOMS: atom_id res chain seq x y z
N THR A 1 -6.96 9.21 -12.29
CA THR A 1 -6.05 8.07 -12.51
C THR A 1 -5.54 7.52 -11.19
N ILE A 2 -5.22 6.21 -11.14
CA ILE A 2 -4.85 5.47 -9.93
C ILE A 2 -3.58 4.67 -10.17
N SER A 3 -2.66 4.69 -9.21
CA SER A 3 -1.48 3.82 -9.16
C SER A 3 -1.38 3.13 -7.78
N ILE A 4 -0.88 1.90 -7.76
CA ILE A 4 -0.86 1.07 -6.55
C ILE A 4 0.51 0.46 -6.33
N ALA A 5 1.00 0.52 -5.09
CA ALA A 5 2.19 -0.19 -4.63
C ALA A 5 1.80 -1.17 -3.52
N GLU A 6 2.06 -2.44 -3.72
CA GLU A 6 1.69 -3.50 -2.80
C GLU A 6 2.91 -4.18 -2.19
N SER A 7 2.82 -4.51 -0.90
CA SER A 7 3.77 -5.40 -0.24
C SER A 7 3.03 -6.65 0.24
N LEU A 8 2.48 -6.68 1.47
CA LEU A 8 1.80 -7.87 1.99
C LEU A 8 0.59 -8.33 1.15
N THR A 9 -0.05 -7.44 0.46
CA THR A 9 -1.23 -7.76 -0.36
C THR A 9 -0.87 -8.50 -1.65
N GLY A 10 0.39 -8.38 -2.09
CA GLY A 10 1.00 -9.23 -3.11
C GLY A 10 0.32 -9.24 -4.48
N GLY A 11 -0.31 -8.14 -4.89
CA GLY A 11 -1.06 -8.00 -6.14
C GLY A 11 -2.57 -8.18 -5.99
N ARG A 12 -3.05 -8.56 -4.81
CA ARG A 12 -4.48 -8.79 -4.56
C ARG A 12 -5.29 -7.51 -4.71
N LEU A 13 -4.80 -6.38 -4.22
CA LEU A 13 -5.47 -5.08 -4.35
C LEU A 13 -5.63 -4.67 -5.82
N THR A 14 -4.56 -4.75 -6.58
CA THR A 14 -4.60 -4.48 -8.03
C THR A 14 -5.55 -5.44 -8.75
N SER A 15 -5.50 -6.73 -8.42
CA SER A 15 -6.39 -7.74 -8.99
C SER A 15 -7.87 -7.41 -8.73
N MET A 16 -8.21 -7.00 -7.51
CA MET A 16 -9.59 -6.62 -7.16
C MET A 16 -10.09 -5.42 -7.97
N LEU A 17 -9.22 -4.46 -8.26
CA LEU A 17 -9.58 -3.35 -9.16
C LEU A 17 -9.77 -3.81 -10.60
N VAL A 18 -8.92 -4.71 -11.07
CA VAL A 18 -8.98 -5.24 -12.45
C VAL A 18 -10.24 -6.09 -12.68
N ASP A 19 -10.86 -6.62 -11.64
CA ASP A 19 -12.17 -7.30 -11.76
C ASP A 19 -13.27 -6.37 -12.28
N LYS A 20 -13.08 -5.06 -12.17
CA LYS A 20 -14.04 -4.08 -12.68
C LYS A 20 -13.78 -3.78 -14.15
N SER A 21 -14.76 -4.12 -15.00
CA SER A 21 -14.71 -3.77 -16.43
C SER A 21 -14.58 -2.25 -16.62
N GLY A 22 -13.74 -1.84 -17.55
CA GLY A 22 -13.48 -0.43 -17.83
C GLY A 22 -12.42 0.23 -16.97
N ILE A 23 -11.85 -0.49 -16.00
CA ILE A 23 -10.82 0.07 -15.09
C ILE A 23 -9.57 0.54 -15.82
N SER A 24 -9.29 0.02 -17.02
CA SER A 24 -8.11 0.37 -17.80
C SER A 24 -8.04 1.86 -18.16
N SER A 25 -9.16 2.56 -18.15
CA SER A 25 -9.19 4.01 -18.34
C SER A 25 -8.67 4.80 -17.14
N SER A 26 -8.58 4.18 -15.97
CA SER A 26 -8.22 4.83 -14.71
C SER A 26 -6.99 4.24 -14.04
N LEU A 27 -6.83 2.91 -14.04
CA LEU A 27 -5.69 2.23 -13.43
C LEU A 27 -4.47 2.31 -14.35
N LEU A 28 -3.43 3.02 -13.90
CA LEU A 28 -2.19 3.18 -14.67
C LEU A 28 -1.20 2.07 -14.39
N GLU A 29 -1.02 1.72 -13.11
CA GLU A 29 -0.01 0.76 -12.68
C GLU A 29 -0.36 0.17 -11.31
N GLY A 30 -0.11 -1.12 -11.17
CA GLY A 30 -0.05 -1.79 -9.88
C GLY A 30 1.24 -2.60 -9.83
N ILE A 31 2.09 -2.34 -8.81
CA ILE A 31 3.36 -3.05 -8.66
C ILE A 31 3.48 -3.68 -7.29
N VAL A 32 4.12 -4.84 -7.22
CA VAL A 32 4.43 -5.52 -5.96
C VAL A 32 5.88 -5.25 -5.61
N CYS A 33 6.11 -4.49 -4.55
CA CYS A 33 7.43 -4.15 -4.01
C CYS A 33 7.63 -4.90 -2.69
N TYR A 34 7.87 -6.19 -2.78
CA TYR A 34 7.81 -7.08 -1.62
C TYR A 34 9.03 -6.98 -0.70
N SER A 35 10.23 -6.85 -1.28
CA SER A 35 11.48 -6.73 -0.53
C SER A 35 11.86 -5.28 -0.23
N ASN A 36 12.72 -5.06 0.75
CA ASN A 36 13.30 -3.74 1.01
C ASN A 36 14.03 -3.20 -0.22
N LYS A 37 14.79 -4.06 -0.89
CA LYS A 37 15.51 -3.70 -2.12
C LYS A 37 14.55 -3.20 -3.20
N SER A 38 13.40 -3.84 -3.38
CA SER A 38 12.39 -3.43 -4.35
C SER A 38 11.73 -2.11 -3.96
N LYS A 39 11.46 -1.89 -2.67
CA LYS A 39 10.94 -0.61 -2.17
C LYS A 39 11.88 0.55 -2.49
N VAL A 40 13.19 0.34 -2.34
CA VAL A 40 14.20 1.34 -2.68
C VAL A 40 14.28 1.56 -4.19
N SER A 41 14.49 0.50 -4.95
CA SER A 41 14.75 0.61 -6.39
C SER A 41 13.53 1.06 -7.21
N ALA A 42 12.34 0.58 -6.88
CA ALA A 42 11.13 0.87 -7.63
C ALA A 42 10.40 2.14 -7.16
N LEU A 43 10.43 2.43 -5.87
CA LEU A 43 9.63 3.51 -5.28
C LEU A 43 10.46 4.65 -4.68
N GLY A 44 11.76 4.49 -4.60
CA GLY A 44 12.64 5.50 -4.00
C GLY A 44 12.51 5.62 -2.48
N VAL A 45 12.05 4.55 -1.81
CA VAL A 45 12.09 4.48 -0.35
C VAL A 45 13.54 4.60 0.10
N LYS A 46 13.81 5.44 1.09
CA LYS A 46 15.17 5.66 1.57
C LYS A 46 15.64 4.48 2.42
N GLU A 47 16.86 4.06 2.19
CA GLU A 47 17.49 3.01 3.00
C GLU A 47 17.52 3.38 4.48
N GLU A 48 17.79 4.65 4.80
CA GLU A 48 17.77 5.19 6.17
C GLU A 48 16.41 5.04 6.85
N THR A 49 15.32 5.24 6.10
CA THR A 49 13.96 5.05 6.60
C THR A 49 13.69 3.59 6.94
N LEU A 50 14.13 2.68 6.08
CA LEU A 50 14.01 1.23 6.33
C LEU A 50 14.85 0.77 7.52
N GLU A 51 16.06 1.31 7.68
CA GLU A 51 16.92 1.00 8.83
C GLU A 51 16.35 1.50 10.14
N LYS A 52 15.82 2.73 10.15
CA LYS A 52 15.33 3.37 11.37
C LYS A 52 13.95 2.89 11.79
N TYR A 53 13.02 2.74 10.86
CA TYR A 53 11.60 2.45 11.12
C TYR A 53 11.15 1.07 10.65
N GLY A 54 11.92 0.41 9.81
CA GLY A 54 11.58 -0.87 9.20
C GLY A 54 10.62 -0.75 8.01
N PRO A 55 10.42 -1.87 7.30
CA PRO A 55 9.52 -1.90 6.14
C PRO A 55 8.04 -1.75 6.51
N VAL A 56 7.66 -2.13 7.71
CA VAL A 56 6.27 -1.98 8.23
C VAL A 56 6.25 -0.80 9.18
N SER A 57 5.99 0.38 8.63
CA SER A 57 5.96 1.64 9.37
C SER A 57 5.17 2.70 8.59
N GLU A 58 4.69 3.69 9.31
CA GLU A 58 4.05 4.86 8.72
C GLU A 58 5.00 5.57 7.73
N GLN A 59 6.26 5.72 8.11
CA GLN A 59 7.27 6.41 7.31
C GLN A 59 7.53 5.68 5.98
N THR A 60 7.69 4.37 6.02
CA THR A 60 7.90 3.57 4.81
C THR A 60 6.66 3.59 3.91
N ALA A 61 5.46 3.44 4.47
CA ALA A 61 4.21 3.52 3.71
C ALA A 61 4.05 4.87 2.99
N LYS A 62 4.40 5.96 3.68
CA LYS A 62 4.36 7.31 3.13
C LYS A 62 5.32 7.47 1.94
N GLU A 63 6.54 6.98 2.07
CA GLU A 63 7.52 7.04 0.97
C GLU A 63 7.11 6.12 -0.19
N MET A 64 6.54 4.95 0.09
CA MET A 64 6.02 4.05 -0.93
C MET A 64 4.92 4.72 -1.77
N VAL A 65 3.92 5.32 -1.13
CA VAL A 65 2.79 5.95 -1.85
C VAL A 65 3.26 7.17 -2.65
N GLN A 66 4.18 7.93 -2.10
CA GLN A 66 4.78 9.07 -2.80
C GLN A 66 5.56 8.62 -4.03
N GLY A 67 6.31 7.53 -3.91
CA GLY A 67 7.08 6.95 -5.02
C GLY A 67 6.17 6.46 -6.15
N ILE A 68 5.13 5.70 -5.83
CA ILE A 68 4.23 5.17 -6.86
C ILE A 68 3.40 6.28 -7.53
N ALA A 69 2.99 7.31 -6.79
CA ALA A 69 2.28 8.45 -7.36
C ALA A 69 3.11 9.20 -8.41
N LYS A 70 4.41 9.34 -8.16
CA LYS A 70 5.33 10.04 -9.07
C LYS A 70 5.66 9.28 -10.34
N ARG A 71 5.62 7.95 -10.33
CA ARG A 71 6.05 7.13 -11.47
C ARG A 71 5.31 7.47 -12.74
N LEU A 72 4.01 7.58 -12.69
CA LEU A 72 3.16 7.90 -13.85
C LEU A 72 2.29 9.13 -13.61
N ASN A 73 2.63 9.93 -12.59
CA ASN A 73 1.92 11.15 -12.22
C ASN A 73 0.40 10.92 -12.05
N SER A 74 0.05 9.92 -11.26
CA SER A 74 -1.34 9.57 -10.99
C SER A 74 -2.01 10.57 -10.04
N ASP A 75 -3.32 10.75 -10.19
CA ASP A 75 -4.11 11.61 -9.30
C ASP A 75 -4.27 11.00 -7.91
N ILE A 76 -4.51 9.69 -7.88
CA ILE A 76 -4.66 8.88 -6.66
C ILE A 76 -3.58 7.82 -6.63
N ALA A 77 -2.97 7.60 -5.48
CA ALA A 77 -2.13 6.44 -5.27
C ALA A 77 -2.42 5.78 -3.92
N VAL A 78 -2.15 4.49 -3.84
CA VAL A 78 -2.27 3.71 -2.60
C VAL A 78 -1.06 2.81 -2.44
N ALA A 79 -0.56 2.71 -1.22
CA ALA A 79 0.50 1.78 -0.87
C ALA A 79 0.11 0.96 0.37
N THR A 80 0.44 -0.33 0.36
CA THR A 80 0.22 -1.23 1.49
C THR A 80 1.55 -1.80 1.97
N THR A 81 1.76 -1.82 3.28
CA THR A 81 2.84 -2.55 3.93
C THR A 81 2.34 -3.10 5.26
N GLY A 82 2.77 -4.29 5.66
CA GLY A 82 2.25 -4.90 6.87
C GLY A 82 2.79 -6.30 7.14
N ILE A 83 2.38 -6.85 8.27
CA ILE A 83 2.77 -8.18 8.75
C ILE A 83 1.57 -9.13 8.61
N ALA A 84 1.62 -9.98 7.58
CA ALA A 84 0.54 -10.92 7.29
C ALA A 84 0.49 -12.11 8.24
N GLY A 85 1.62 -12.46 8.86
CA GLY A 85 1.72 -13.63 9.73
C GLY A 85 2.00 -14.94 8.97
N PRO A 86 2.01 -16.09 9.68
CA PRO A 86 1.71 -16.29 11.10
C PRO A 86 2.75 -15.74 12.08
N ASN A 87 3.97 -15.51 11.62
CA ASN A 87 5.07 -15.00 12.43
C ASN A 87 5.27 -13.51 12.21
N SER A 88 5.68 -12.81 13.26
CA SER A 88 6.15 -11.43 13.13
C SER A 88 7.46 -11.37 12.35
N ASP A 89 7.81 -10.18 11.89
CA ASP A 89 9.14 -9.90 11.36
C ASP A 89 10.17 -9.72 12.51
N GLU A 90 11.41 -9.40 12.16
CA GLU A 90 12.49 -9.19 13.14
C GLU A 90 12.26 -7.99 14.07
N SER A 91 11.34 -7.08 13.72
CA SER A 91 11.03 -5.89 14.53
C SER A 91 10.24 -6.20 15.81
N GLY A 92 9.61 -7.37 15.89
CA GLY A 92 8.70 -7.72 16.98
C GLY A 92 7.34 -7.03 16.92
N LYS A 93 7.03 -6.31 15.84
CA LYS A 93 5.71 -5.70 15.63
C LYS A 93 4.63 -6.78 15.49
N PRO A 94 3.37 -6.51 15.91
CA PRO A 94 2.34 -7.53 15.93
C PRO A 94 1.93 -8.01 14.54
N VAL A 95 1.61 -9.30 14.42
CA VAL A 95 0.97 -9.85 13.24
C VAL A 95 -0.39 -9.18 13.04
N GLY A 96 -0.68 -8.80 11.81
CA GLY A 96 -1.90 -8.08 11.46
C GLY A 96 -1.74 -6.56 11.42
N LEU A 97 -0.60 -6.03 11.87
CA LEU A 97 -0.30 -4.60 11.74
C LEU A 97 -0.10 -4.26 10.27
N VAL A 98 -0.89 -3.33 9.77
CA VAL A 98 -0.87 -2.87 8.39
C VAL A 98 -0.91 -1.35 8.34
N TYR A 99 -0.09 -0.77 7.49
CA TYR A 99 -0.15 0.64 7.11
C TYR A 99 -0.68 0.76 5.68
N ILE A 100 -1.68 1.59 5.51
CA ILE A 100 -2.26 1.91 4.20
C ILE A 100 -2.05 3.39 3.97
N ALA A 101 -1.17 3.73 3.06
CA ALA A 101 -0.92 5.12 2.69
C ALA A 101 -1.71 5.47 1.43
N THR A 102 -2.31 6.64 1.43
CA THR A 102 -3.04 7.19 0.29
C THR A 102 -2.44 8.53 -0.12
N TYR A 103 -2.46 8.79 -1.41
CA TYR A 103 -2.05 10.06 -2.01
C TYR A 103 -3.20 10.59 -2.87
N TYR A 104 -3.48 11.86 -2.76
CA TYR A 104 -4.39 12.56 -3.65
C TYR A 104 -3.87 13.97 -3.93
N LYS A 105 -3.42 14.21 -5.17
CA LYS A 105 -2.98 15.53 -5.66
C LYS A 105 -2.02 16.27 -4.70
N GLY A 106 -1.09 15.56 -4.10
CA GLY A 106 -0.09 16.11 -3.19
C GLY A 106 -0.33 15.82 -1.71
N ASP A 107 -1.57 15.57 -1.31
CA ASP A 107 -1.91 15.22 0.07
C ASP A 107 -1.69 13.74 0.34
N ILE A 108 -1.04 13.43 1.45
CA ILE A 108 -0.76 12.05 1.87
C ILE A 108 -1.38 11.79 3.23
N ASN A 109 -2.12 10.69 3.32
CA ASN A 109 -2.67 10.14 4.55
C ASN A 109 -2.14 8.74 4.79
N VAL A 110 -1.93 8.36 6.05
CA VAL A 110 -1.57 7.00 6.42
C VAL A 110 -2.52 6.49 7.50
N ALA A 111 -3.19 5.38 7.20
CA ALA A 111 -4.00 4.65 8.16
C ALA A 111 -3.18 3.51 8.76
N GLU A 112 -3.17 3.40 10.09
CA GLU A 112 -2.62 2.27 10.83
C GLU A 112 -3.77 1.39 11.26
N VAL A 113 -3.75 0.13 10.87
CA VAL A 113 -4.81 -0.84 11.20
C VAL A 113 -4.17 -2.12 11.72
N GLU A 114 -4.81 -2.75 12.71
CA GLU A 114 -4.39 -4.05 13.22
C GLU A 114 -5.51 -5.06 12.97
N PHE A 115 -5.30 -5.93 11.99
CA PHE A 115 -6.25 -6.97 11.62
C PHE A 115 -6.02 -8.25 12.41
N VAL A 116 -7.09 -8.97 12.70
CA VAL A 116 -7.07 -10.27 13.38
C VAL A 116 -7.45 -11.36 12.38
N GLY A 117 -6.73 -12.47 12.38
CA GLY A 117 -7.01 -13.62 11.54
C GLY A 117 -5.75 -14.29 11.03
N ASN A 118 -5.92 -15.27 10.14
CA ASN A 118 -4.81 -15.92 9.46
C ASN A 118 -4.21 -15.03 8.36
N ARG A 119 -3.11 -15.48 7.78
CA ARG A 119 -2.38 -14.76 6.73
C ARG A 119 -3.27 -14.36 5.55
N GLU A 120 -4.09 -15.26 5.06
CA GLU A 120 -4.98 -15.00 3.92
C GLU A 120 -6.02 -13.94 4.26
N LEU A 121 -6.64 -14.04 5.44
CA LEU A 121 -7.66 -13.10 5.89
C LEU A 121 -7.09 -11.70 6.12
N ILE A 122 -5.90 -11.59 6.72
CA ILE A 122 -5.21 -10.31 6.92
C ILE A 122 -4.92 -9.65 5.57
N ARG A 123 -4.40 -10.39 4.61
CA ARG A 123 -4.12 -9.87 3.26
C ARG A 123 -5.38 -9.44 2.53
N THR A 124 -6.47 -10.19 2.66
CA THR A 124 -7.76 -9.84 2.07
C THR A 124 -8.35 -8.59 2.70
N ARG A 125 -8.36 -8.51 4.03
CA ARG A 125 -8.86 -7.35 4.76
C ARG A 125 -8.05 -6.09 4.46
N ALA A 126 -6.73 -6.20 4.40
CA ALA A 126 -5.85 -5.09 4.01
C ALA A 126 -6.19 -4.57 2.60
N SER A 127 -6.43 -5.47 1.65
CA SER A 127 -6.81 -5.12 0.28
C SER A 127 -8.16 -4.41 0.24
N VAL A 128 -9.16 -4.93 0.94
CA VAL A 128 -10.50 -4.33 1.03
C VAL A 128 -10.45 -2.95 1.68
N GLU A 129 -9.69 -2.80 2.77
CA GLU A 129 -9.56 -1.49 3.43
C GLU A 129 -8.84 -0.48 2.52
N ALA A 130 -7.83 -0.91 1.78
CA ALA A 130 -7.17 -0.04 0.80
C ALA A 130 -8.13 0.44 -0.30
N LEU A 131 -9.02 -0.44 -0.79
CA LEU A 131 -10.10 -0.05 -1.71
C LEU A 131 -11.05 0.95 -1.08
N ASN A 132 -11.39 0.75 0.20
CA ASN A 132 -12.25 1.66 0.95
C ASN A 132 -11.62 3.05 1.10
N GLU A 133 -10.31 3.13 1.32
CA GLU A 133 -9.59 4.41 1.36
C GLU A 133 -9.64 5.13 -0.01
N ILE A 134 -9.48 4.41 -1.11
CA ILE A 134 -9.66 4.98 -2.47
C ILE A 134 -11.09 5.52 -2.63
N ARG A 135 -12.09 4.73 -2.23
CA ARG A 135 -13.50 5.13 -2.29
C ARG A 135 -13.76 6.42 -1.52
N LYS A 136 -13.23 6.54 -0.31
CA LYS A 136 -13.37 7.74 0.52
C LYS A 136 -12.81 8.98 -0.17
N ILE A 137 -11.64 8.86 -0.79
CA ILE A 137 -11.02 9.96 -1.55
C ILE A 137 -11.94 10.40 -2.69
N ILE A 138 -12.44 9.44 -3.48
CA ILE A 138 -13.31 9.74 -4.62
C ILE A 138 -14.58 10.44 -4.15
N LEU A 139 -15.26 9.91 -3.14
CA LEU A 139 -16.51 10.47 -2.62
C LEU A 139 -16.34 11.87 -2.03
N LYS A 140 -15.21 12.12 -1.36
CA LYS A 140 -14.91 13.43 -0.78
C LYS A 140 -14.66 14.51 -1.83
N ASN A 141 -14.22 14.11 -3.03
CA ASN A 141 -13.74 15.02 -4.06
C ASN A 141 -14.60 15.04 -5.33
N THR A 142 -15.81 14.48 -5.25
CA THR A 142 -16.81 14.52 -6.34
C THR A 142 -18.06 15.29 -5.98
#